data_622c31cf6d395a0c269e2b0d02909870
#
_entry.id   622c31cf6d395a0c269e2b0d02909870
#
_cell.length_a   1.000
_cell.length_b   1.000
_cell.length_c   1.000
_cell.angle_alpha   90.00
_cell.angle_beta   90.00
_cell.angle_gamma   90.00
#
_symmetry.space_group_name_H-M   'P 1'
#
loop_
_entity.id
_entity.type
_entity.pdbx_description
1 polymer ?
#
loop_
_entity_poly.entity_id
_entity_poly.type
_entity_poly.pdbx_seq_one_letter_code
_entity_poly.pdbx_strand_id
1 'polypeptide(L)'
;SKNDNYGANIRATLNILPIKGLKWENFVSYDKEQYETREYYTHYYPSLIGTNGQAYIQNYQENDTQYESTLNYSNIFGKHSIQALLGYTYQYTYSTSASMTNSGFDFDDNQTHNIGTGTNLTEGKASMSSNKEDNTYIGFFGRFMYNYDDKYLLSASLRRDGSSRFGDNNKWGWFPAVSVGWRINKE
;
A
#
# COMPACT_ATOMS: atom_id res chain seq x y z
N SER A 1 -21.28 -2.93 -9.70
CA SER A 1 -20.25 -2.42 -8.77
C SER A 1 -19.89 -0.98 -9.14
N LYS A 2 -19.59 -0.19 -8.13
CA LYS A 2 -19.10 1.18 -8.27
C LYS A 2 -17.72 1.24 -7.62
N ASN A 3 -16.76 1.88 -8.29
CA ASN A 3 -15.41 2.08 -7.76
C ASN A 3 -15.05 3.56 -7.91
N ASP A 4 -14.67 4.19 -6.81
CA ASP A 4 -14.24 5.58 -6.75
C ASP A 4 -12.82 5.61 -6.12
N ASN A 5 -11.84 6.16 -6.87
CA ASN A 5 -10.45 6.29 -6.43
C ASN A 5 -10.06 7.76 -6.41
N TYR A 6 -9.49 8.21 -5.30
CA TYR A 6 -9.00 9.56 -5.11
C TYR A 6 -7.56 9.49 -4.63
N GLY A 7 -6.66 10.22 -5.30
CA GLY A 7 -5.27 10.29 -4.90
C GLY A 7 -4.73 11.71 -5.02
N ALA A 8 -3.86 12.06 -4.08
CA ALA A 8 -3.10 13.30 -4.12
C ALA A 8 -1.69 13.05 -3.64
N ASN A 9 -0.70 13.68 -4.29
CA ASN A 9 0.68 13.61 -3.85
C ASN A 9 1.38 14.96 -4.01
N ILE A 10 2.39 15.15 -3.17
CA ILE A 10 3.27 16.33 -3.20
C ILE A 10 4.70 15.83 -3.10
N ARG A 11 5.56 16.35 -3.97
CA ARG A 11 7.00 16.14 -3.92
C ARG A 11 7.71 17.49 -3.81
N ALA A 12 8.59 17.59 -2.83
CA ALA A 12 9.44 18.77 -2.62
C ALA A 12 10.90 18.36 -2.65
N THR A 13 11.72 19.06 -3.43
CA THR A 13 13.16 18.86 -3.52
C THR A 13 13.87 20.14 -3.14
N LEU A 14 14.77 20.08 -2.17
CA LEU A 14 15.59 21.19 -1.70
C LEU A 14 17.06 20.88 -1.96
N ASN A 15 17.75 21.80 -2.66
CA ASN A 15 19.20 21.77 -2.74
C ASN A 15 19.77 22.46 -1.48
N ILE A 16 20.56 21.73 -0.71
CA ILE A 16 21.12 22.24 0.54
C ILE A 16 22.42 23.01 0.23
N LEU A 17 22.29 24.31 0.13
CA LEU A 17 23.43 25.21 0.03
C LEU A 17 24.00 25.47 1.45
N PRO A 18 25.32 25.42 1.68
CA PRO A 18 26.44 25.49 0.74
C PRO A 18 27.06 24.14 0.34
N ILE A 19 26.44 23.00 0.65
CA ILE A 19 27.01 21.68 0.36
C ILE A 19 26.67 21.27 -1.07
N LYS A 20 27.62 21.46 -1.98
CA LYS A 20 27.44 21.07 -3.39
C LYS A 20 27.15 19.57 -3.51
N GLY A 21 26.06 19.25 -4.23
CA GLY A 21 25.65 17.88 -4.47
C GLY A 21 24.75 17.27 -3.40
N LEU A 22 24.37 18.02 -2.35
CA LEU A 22 23.45 17.57 -1.32
C LEU A 22 22.02 18.03 -1.65
N LYS A 23 21.10 17.08 -1.71
CA LYS A 23 19.68 17.30 -1.95
C LYS A 23 18.85 16.59 -0.89
N TRP A 24 17.79 17.25 -0.45
CA TRP A 24 16.79 16.68 0.41
C TRP A 24 15.45 16.60 -0.34
N GLU A 25 14.90 15.42 -0.48
CA GLU A 25 13.65 15.16 -1.18
C GLU A 25 12.63 14.62 -0.19
N ASN A 26 11.42 15.17 -0.27
CA ASN A 26 10.29 14.72 0.51
C ASN A 26 9.12 14.41 -0.42
N PHE A 27 8.44 13.33 -0.15
CA PHE A 27 7.26 12.88 -0.86
C PHE A 27 6.17 12.51 0.13
N VAL A 28 4.97 13.02 -0.10
CA VAL A 28 3.77 12.65 0.64
C VAL A 28 2.72 12.24 -0.38
N SER A 29 2.08 11.11 -0.17
CA SER A 29 0.89 10.72 -0.91
C SER A 29 -0.23 10.31 0.04
N TYR A 30 -1.44 10.52 -0.42
CA TYR A 30 -2.67 10.02 0.17
C TYR A 30 -3.53 9.46 -0.94
N ASP A 31 -3.90 8.20 -0.82
CA ASP A 31 -4.75 7.49 -1.76
C ASP A 31 -5.95 6.90 -1.01
N LYS A 32 -7.13 7.06 -1.57
CA LYS A 32 -8.37 6.52 -1.06
C LYS A 32 -9.08 5.75 -2.16
N GLU A 33 -9.36 4.49 -1.87
CA GLU A 33 -10.16 3.61 -2.70
C GLU A 33 -11.47 3.27 -1.99
N GLN A 34 -12.56 3.34 -2.71
CA GLN A 34 -13.88 2.91 -2.25
C GLN A 34 -14.55 2.10 -3.33
N TYR A 35 -15.03 0.92 -3.01
CA TYR A 35 -15.91 0.21 -3.91
C TYR A 35 -17.15 -0.32 -3.21
N GLU A 36 -18.24 -0.29 -3.95
CA GLU A 36 -19.51 -0.89 -3.59
C GLU A 36 -19.88 -1.95 -4.62
N THR A 37 -20.15 -3.15 -4.14
CA THR A 37 -20.71 -4.23 -4.94
C THR A 37 -22.14 -4.47 -4.50
N ARG A 38 -23.05 -4.47 -5.46
CA ARG A 38 -24.46 -4.81 -5.28
C ARG A 38 -24.81 -5.89 -6.28
N GLU A 39 -25.31 -7.01 -5.80
CA GLU A 39 -25.71 -8.15 -6.60
C GLU A 39 -27.10 -8.60 -6.16
N TYR A 40 -27.95 -8.88 -7.14
CA TYR A 40 -29.25 -9.44 -6.91
C TYR A 40 -29.47 -10.65 -7.82
N TYR A 41 -29.85 -11.75 -7.23
CA TYR A 41 -30.23 -12.98 -7.91
C TYR A 41 -31.71 -13.16 -7.79
N THR A 42 -32.39 -13.25 -8.93
CA THR A 42 -33.85 -13.38 -9.00
C THR A 42 -34.33 -14.75 -8.52
N HIS A 43 -35.63 -14.91 -8.28
CA HIS A 43 -36.27 -16.18 -7.95
C HIS A 43 -35.96 -17.32 -8.91
N TYR A 44 -35.67 -17.00 -10.18
CA TYR A 44 -35.40 -17.96 -11.25
C TYR A 44 -33.92 -18.30 -11.44
N TYR A 45 -33.02 -17.76 -10.60
CA TYR A 45 -31.60 -18.02 -10.75
C TYR A 45 -31.27 -19.49 -10.43
N PRO A 46 -30.71 -20.28 -11.39
CA PRO A 46 -30.68 -21.75 -11.31
C PRO A 46 -30.00 -22.32 -10.06
N SER A 47 -28.92 -21.70 -9.56
CA SER A 47 -28.18 -22.16 -8.38
C SER A 47 -28.81 -21.75 -7.05
N LEU A 48 -29.82 -20.88 -7.06
CA LEU A 48 -30.51 -20.34 -5.88
C LEU A 48 -32.03 -20.59 -5.90
N ILE A 49 -32.47 -21.56 -6.67
CA ILE A 49 -33.89 -21.97 -6.70
C ILE A 49 -34.35 -22.36 -5.29
N GLY A 50 -35.46 -21.76 -4.86
CA GLY A 50 -36.04 -21.98 -3.53
C GLY A 50 -35.55 -20.99 -2.45
N THR A 51 -34.64 -20.08 -2.75
CA THR A 51 -34.24 -19.01 -1.83
C THR A 51 -35.14 -17.79 -1.91
N ASN A 52 -36.06 -17.74 -2.90
CA ASN A 52 -36.95 -16.62 -3.18
C ASN A 52 -36.18 -15.29 -3.34
N GLY A 53 -35.19 -15.29 -4.25
CA GLY A 53 -34.33 -14.14 -4.50
C GLY A 53 -33.24 -13.96 -3.43
N GLN A 54 -32.08 -13.44 -3.83
CA GLN A 54 -30.99 -13.12 -2.92
C GLN A 54 -30.36 -11.78 -3.27
N ALA A 55 -30.22 -10.93 -2.28
CA ALA A 55 -29.51 -9.66 -2.38
C ALA A 55 -28.18 -9.72 -1.61
N TYR A 56 -27.12 -9.22 -2.22
CA TYR A 56 -25.81 -9.04 -1.62
C TYR A 56 -25.33 -7.61 -1.79
N ILE A 57 -24.85 -7.02 -0.70
CA ILE A 57 -24.22 -5.70 -0.70
C ILE A 57 -22.89 -5.81 0.02
N GLN A 58 -21.85 -5.26 -0.60
CA GLN A 58 -20.52 -5.12 0.03
C GLN A 58 -20.03 -3.70 -0.18
N ASN A 59 -19.55 -3.10 0.90
CA ASN A 59 -18.81 -1.85 0.89
C ASN A 59 -17.39 -2.11 1.37
N TYR A 60 -16.42 -1.55 0.66
CA TYR A 60 -15.00 -1.58 1.03
C TYR A 60 -14.43 -0.18 0.90
N GLN A 61 -13.60 0.19 1.85
CA GLN A 61 -12.82 1.42 1.79
C GLN A 61 -11.40 1.13 2.25
N GLU A 62 -10.43 1.64 1.50
CA GLU A 62 -9.01 1.65 1.89
C GLU A 62 -8.47 3.07 1.79
N ASN A 63 -7.67 3.46 2.77
CA ASN A 63 -6.91 4.70 2.77
C ASN A 63 -5.44 4.33 2.94
N ASP A 64 -4.61 4.80 2.03
CA ASP A 64 -3.15 4.63 2.09
C ASP A 64 -2.49 6.01 2.22
N THR A 65 -1.66 6.16 3.24
CA THR A 65 -0.86 7.37 3.47
C THR A 65 0.59 6.99 3.45
N GLN A 66 1.36 7.64 2.58
CA GLN A 66 2.80 7.40 2.45
C GLN A 66 3.58 8.70 2.66
N TYR A 67 4.65 8.60 3.40
CA TYR A 67 5.67 9.65 3.54
C TYR A 67 7.05 9.05 3.27
N GLU A 68 7.79 9.68 2.37
CA GLU A 68 9.19 9.36 2.11
C GLU A 68 10.05 10.61 2.27
N SER A 69 11.20 10.44 2.90
CA SER A 69 12.20 11.49 3.02
C SER A 69 13.57 10.91 2.67
N THR A 70 14.26 11.52 1.73
CA THR A 70 15.59 11.08 1.30
C THR A 70 16.58 12.23 1.28
N LEU A 71 17.77 11.95 1.79
CA LEU A 71 18.93 12.83 1.73
C LEU A 71 19.94 12.22 0.76
N ASN A 72 20.14 12.87 -0.36
CA ASN A 72 21.00 12.44 -1.46
C ASN A 72 22.24 13.32 -1.54
N TYR A 73 23.42 12.71 -1.49
CA TYR A 73 24.67 13.39 -1.75
C TYR A 73 25.37 12.77 -2.95
N SER A 74 25.79 13.59 -3.90
CA SER A 74 26.57 13.15 -5.06
C SER A 74 27.60 14.20 -5.42
N ASN A 75 28.88 13.81 -5.43
CA ASN A 75 29.94 14.70 -5.79
C ASN A 75 31.14 13.96 -6.39
N ILE A 76 31.93 14.68 -7.18
CA ILE A 76 33.15 14.17 -7.83
C ILE A 76 34.33 15.07 -7.41
N PHE A 77 35.37 14.45 -6.88
CA PHE A 77 36.59 15.12 -6.43
C PHE A 77 37.78 14.49 -7.19
N GLY A 78 38.18 15.10 -8.31
CA GLY A 78 39.20 14.52 -9.18
C GLY A 78 38.78 13.13 -9.69
N LYS A 79 39.51 12.08 -9.29
CA LYS A 79 39.23 10.69 -9.66
C LYS A 79 38.22 9.98 -8.73
N HIS A 80 37.75 10.64 -7.68
CA HIS A 80 36.88 10.08 -6.67
C HIS A 80 35.42 10.50 -6.95
N SER A 81 34.52 9.57 -7.18
CA SER A 81 33.09 9.79 -7.25
C SER A 81 32.41 9.16 -6.04
N ILE A 82 31.66 9.98 -5.30
CA ILE A 82 30.96 9.57 -4.09
C ILE A 82 29.48 9.80 -4.27
N GLN A 83 28.67 8.80 -3.96
CA GLN A 83 27.22 8.91 -3.85
C GLN A 83 26.79 8.31 -2.51
N ALA A 84 26.00 9.04 -1.77
CA ALA A 84 25.43 8.60 -0.50
C ALA A 84 23.93 8.92 -0.48
N LEU A 85 23.14 7.99 0.01
CA LEU A 85 21.70 8.12 0.15
C LEU A 85 21.31 7.66 1.55
N LEU A 86 20.57 8.49 2.26
CA LEU A 86 19.85 8.11 3.47
C LEU A 86 18.36 8.31 3.23
N GLY A 87 17.54 7.39 3.67
CA GLY A 87 16.11 7.45 3.46
C GLY A 87 15.31 6.92 4.64
N TYR A 88 14.12 7.49 4.75
CA TYR A 88 13.09 7.11 5.67
C TYR A 88 11.78 6.95 4.89
N THR A 89 11.05 5.86 5.15
CA THR A 89 9.72 5.60 4.60
C THR A 89 8.77 5.31 5.74
N TYR A 90 7.61 5.91 5.70
CA TYR A 90 6.46 5.61 6.54
C TYR A 90 5.26 5.35 5.64
N GLN A 91 4.56 4.26 5.87
CA GLN A 91 3.30 3.93 5.20
C GLN A 91 2.29 3.47 6.22
N TYR A 92 1.08 4.01 6.13
CA TYR A 92 -0.07 3.61 6.94
C TYR A 92 -1.24 3.30 6.02
N THR A 93 -1.66 2.05 6.06
CA THR A 93 -2.82 1.56 5.31
C THR A 93 -3.92 1.22 6.31
N TYR A 94 -5.10 1.72 6.06
CA TYR A 94 -6.30 1.48 6.87
C TYR A 94 -7.43 1.03 5.96
N SER A 95 -8.03 -0.12 6.23
CA SER A 95 -9.16 -0.63 5.45
C SER A 95 -10.33 -1.04 6.32
N THR A 96 -11.51 -0.83 5.80
CA THR A 96 -12.77 -1.29 6.37
C THR A 96 -13.60 -1.99 5.32
N SER A 97 -14.28 -3.05 5.71
CA SER A 97 -15.27 -3.73 4.87
C SER A 97 -16.52 -4.01 5.67
N ALA A 98 -17.65 -3.99 4.99
CA ALA A 98 -18.93 -4.45 5.52
C ALA A 98 -19.68 -5.16 4.40
N SER A 99 -20.27 -6.31 4.70
CA SER A 99 -21.11 -7.04 3.75
C SER A 99 -22.39 -7.52 4.41
N MET A 100 -23.43 -7.63 3.61
CA MET A 100 -24.72 -8.14 4.03
C MET A 100 -25.35 -8.97 2.90
N THR A 101 -25.96 -10.07 3.30
CA THR A 101 -26.70 -10.97 2.41
C THR A 101 -28.05 -11.27 3.03
N ASN A 102 -29.11 -11.11 2.26
CA ASN A 102 -30.46 -11.51 2.68
C ASN A 102 -31.19 -12.16 1.51
N SER A 103 -32.17 -12.99 1.81
CA SER A 103 -33.00 -13.74 0.84
C SER A 103 -34.44 -13.81 1.32
N GLY A 104 -35.31 -14.34 0.48
CA GLY A 104 -36.73 -14.49 0.80
C GLY A 104 -37.52 -13.21 0.54
N PHE A 105 -37.38 -12.66 -0.65
CA PHE A 105 -38.12 -11.48 -1.10
C PHE A 105 -39.43 -11.90 -1.74
N ASP A 106 -40.51 -11.13 -1.50
CA ASP A 106 -41.79 -11.39 -2.13
C ASP A 106 -41.77 -11.09 -3.63
N PHE A 107 -40.97 -10.09 -4.03
CA PHE A 107 -40.86 -9.61 -5.42
C PHE A 107 -39.41 -9.24 -5.75
N ASP A 108 -39.01 -9.39 -7.02
CA ASP A 108 -37.69 -9.04 -7.53
C ASP A 108 -37.45 -7.54 -7.78
N ASP A 109 -38.52 -6.71 -7.72
CA ASP A 109 -38.51 -5.32 -8.19
C ASP A 109 -37.55 -4.42 -7.40
N ASN A 110 -37.45 -4.61 -6.10
CA ASN A 110 -36.61 -3.79 -5.23
C ASN A 110 -35.12 -4.17 -5.28
N GLN A 111 -34.81 -5.37 -5.78
CA GLN A 111 -33.43 -5.88 -5.87
C GLN A 111 -32.63 -5.63 -4.57
N THR A 112 -31.54 -4.87 -4.65
CA THR A 112 -30.69 -4.52 -3.50
C THR A 112 -31.13 -3.25 -2.76
N HIS A 113 -32.17 -2.54 -3.23
CA HIS A 113 -32.54 -1.23 -2.66
C HIS A 113 -33.29 -1.31 -1.32
N ASN A 114 -33.83 -2.47 -0.98
CA ASN A 114 -34.47 -2.73 0.31
C ASN A 114 -34.15 -4.13 0.83
N ILE A 115 -32.86 -4.37 1.13
CA ILE A 115 -32.36 -5.68 1.55
C ILE A 115 -32.99 -6.18 2.86
N GLY A 116 -33.52 -5.26 3.69
CA GLY A 116 -34.14 -5.62 4.97
C GLY A 116 -35.51 -6.30 4.86
N THR A 117 -36.16 -6.31 3.68
CA THR A 117 -37.50 -6.91 3.50
C THR A 117 -37.45 -8.41 3.27
N GLY A 118 -36.29 -9.01 3.00
CA GLY A 118 -36.18 -10.46 2.85
C GLY A 118 -36.48 -11.19 4.16
N THR A 119 -37.30 -12.21 4.11
CA THR A 119 -37.78 -12.96 5.29
C THR A 119 -36.69 -13.69 6.05
N ASN A 120 -35.54 -14.02 5.40
CA ASN A 120 -34.41 -14.65 6.08
C ASN A 120 -33.82 -13.78 7.19
N LEU A 121 -34.02 -12.45 7.16
CA LEU A 121 -33.59 -11.58 8.27
C LEU A 121 -34.40 -11.89 9.55
N THR A 122 -35.71 -12.00 9.46
CA THR A 122 -36.56 -12.33 10.61
C THR A 122 -36.44 -13.78 11.08
N GLU A 123 -36.02 -14.65 10.18
CA GLU A 123 -35.76 -16.06 10.46
C GLU A 123 -34.34 -16.32 11.04
N GLY A 124 -33.53 -15.28 11.17
CA GLY A 124 -32.16 -15.40 11.65
C GLY A 124 -31.19 -16.08 10.67
N LYS A 125 -31.51 -16.10 9.37
CA LYS A 125 -30.72 -16.73 8.29
C LYS A 125 -29.96 -15.70 7.45
N ALA A 126 -30.22 -14.39 7.60
CA ALA A 126 -29.44 -13.34 6.94
C ALA A 126 -28.02 -13.29 7.50
N SER A 127 -27.08 -12.92 6.66
CA SER A 127 -25.67 -12.79 7.04
C SER A 127 -25.20 -11.35 6.99
N MET A 128 -24.51 -10.91 8.04
CA MET A 128 -23.83 -9.61 8.09
C MET A 128 -22.43 -9.81 8.64
N SER A 129 -21.46 -9.14 8.06
CA SER A 129 -20.08 -9.11 8.56
C SER A 129 -19.45 -7.75 8.36
N SER A 130 -18.50 -7.42 9.23
CA SER A 130 -17.66 -6.25 9.06
C SER A 130 -16.24 -6.58 9.50
N ASN A 131 -15.27 -5.96 8.87
CA ASN A 131 -13.85 -6.08 9.24
C ASN A 131 -13.19 -4.71 9.18
N LYS A 132 -12.17 -4.56 10.02
CA LYS A 132 -11.30 -3.39 10.05
C LYS A 132 -9.87 -3.87 10.19
N GLU A 133 -9.01 -3.40 9.30
CA GLU A 133 -7.58 -3.69 9.35
C GLU A 133 -6.78 -2.40 9.25
N ASP A 134 -5.69 -2.33 9.98
CA ASP A 134 -4.70 -1.29 9.83
C ASP A 134 -3.29 -1.89 9.83
N ASN A 135 -2.43 -1.27 9.08
CA ASN A 135 -1.04 -1.68 8.94
C ASN A 135 -0.13 -0.46 8.88
N THR A 136 0.92 -0.50 9.67
CA THR A 136 2.00 0.50 9.65
C THR A 136 3.28 -0.17 9.19
N TYR A 137 3.94 0.46 8.23
CA TYR A 137 5.26 0.11 7.75
C TYR A 137 6.22 1.28 7.96
N ILE A 138 7.41 1.00 8.48
CA ILE A 138 8.49 1.98 8.66
C ILE A 138 9.77 1.37 8.10
N GLY A 139 10.46 2.11 7.24
CA GLY A 139 11.73 1.73 6.66
C GLY A 139 12.79 2.81 6.85
N PHE A 140 14.01 2.38 7.24
CA PHE A 140 15.20 3.19 7.20
C PHE A 140 16.17 2.54 6.23
N PHE A 141 16.79 3.33 5.34
CA PHE A 141 17.77 2.79 4.43
C PHE A 141 18.93 3.75 4.21
N GLY A 142 20.11 3.18 4.04
CA GLY A 142 21.31 3.89 3.68
C GLY A 142 22.01 3.16 2.54
N ARG A 143 22.55 3.91 1.60
CA ARG A 143 23.40 3.41 0.51
C ARG A 143 24.60 4.31 0.36
N PHE A 144 25.75 3.72 0.20
CA PHE A 144 27.00 4.38 -0.13
C PHE A 144 27.60 3.75 -1.37
N MET A 145 27.99 4.55 -2.34
CA MET A 145 28.65 4.12 -3.56
C MET A 145 29.90 4.97 -3.74
N TYR A 146 31.01 4.30 -3.99
CA TYR A 146 32.28 4.92 -4.25
C TYR A 146 32.87 4.36 -5.55
N ASN A 147 33.37 5.24 -6.39
CA ASN A 147 34.03 4.90 -7.63
C ASN A 147 35.34 5.69 -7.70
N TYR A 148 36.44 4.96 -7.88
CA TYR A 148 37.77 5.55 -8.10
C TYR A 148 38.21 5.33 -9.54
N ASP A 149 38.44 6.45 -10.25
CA ASP A 149 38.95 6.52 -11.64
C ASP A 149 38.16 5.63 -12.64
N ASP A 150 36.87 5.42 -12.39
CA ASP A 150 36.06 4.45 -13.12
C ASP A 150 36.61 3.03 -13.15
N LYS A 151 37.58 2.71 -12.29
CA LYS A 151 38.28 1.46 -12.25
C LYS A 151 37.85 0.58 -11.07
N TYR A 152 37.75 1.16 -9.90
CA TYR A 152 37.38 0.44 -8.67
C TYR A 152 36.03 0.95 -8.16
N LEU A 153 35.09 0.04 -7.97
CA LEU A 153 33.75 0.33 -7.51
C LEU A 153 33.47 -0.38 -6.19
N LEU A 154 32.92 0.36 -5.23
CA LEU A 154 32.40 -0.18 -3.97
C LEU A 154 30.96 0.30 -3.81
N SER A 155 30.07 -0.60 -3.44
CA SER A 155 28.71 -0.27 -3.02
C SER A 155 28.39 -0.98 -1.71
N ALA A 156 27.84 -0.25 -0.76
CA ALA A 156 27.33 -0.79 0.49
C ALA A 156 25.92 -0.25 0.74
N SER A 157 25.01 -1.08 1.19
CA SER A 157 23.69 -0.65 1.59
C SER A 157 23.22 -1.38 2.84
N LEU A 158 22.44 -0.68 3.65
CA LEU A 158 21.81 -1.21 4.83
C LEU A 158 20.37 -0.75 4.86
N ARG A 159 19.43 -1.69 5.05
CA ARG A 159 18.01 -1.40 5.22
C ARG A 159 17.53 -2.03 6.51
N ARG A 160 16.70 -1.29 7.22
CA ARG A 160 15.98 -1.75 8.40
C ARG A 160 14.49 -1.49 8.21
N ASP A 161 13.70 -2.55 8.19
CA ASP A 161 12.27 -2.48 7.95
C ASP A 161 11.51 -2.99 9.16
N GLY A 162 10.43 -2.28 9.51
CA GLY A 162 9.48 -2.66 10.54
C GLY A 162 8.05 -2.63 10.01
N SER A 163 7.25 -3.61 10.43
CA SER A 163 5.84 -3.68 10.07
C SER A 163 5.00 -4.17 11.24
N SER A 164 3.81 -3.59 11.40
CA SER A 164 2.82 -4.06 12.38
C SER A 164 2.29 -5.46 12.06
N ARG A 165 2.44 -5.94 10.81
CA ARG A 165 2.09 -7.30 10.39
C ARG A 165 3.09 -8.36 10.82
N PHE A 166 4.30 -7.98 11.22
CA PHE A 166 5.27 -8.92 11.77
C PHE A 166 4.88 -9.32 13.19
N GLY A 167 5.13 -10.57 13.56
CA GLY A 167 4.79 -11.10 14.89
C GLY A 167 5.43 -10.30 16.03
N ASP A 168 4.80 -10.31 17.21
CA ASP A 168 5.09 -9.42 18.33
C ASP A 168 6.56 -9.35 18.77
N ASN A 169 7.35 -10.39 18.51
CA ASN A 169 8.77 -10.44 18.90
C ASN A 169 9.76 -10.12 17.78
N ASN A 170 9.32 -9.96 16.53
CA ASN A 170 10.19 -9.77 15.35
C ASN A 170 9.67 -8.67 14.41
N LYS A 171 9.30 -7.53 14.96
CA LYS A 171 8.74 -6.40 14.16
C LYS A 171 9.75 -5.74 13.24
N TRP A 172 11.06 -6.00 13.37
CA TRP A 172 12.12 -5.35 12.65
C TRP A 172 13.06 -6.36 11.99
N GLY A 173 13.39 -6.11 10.71
CA GLY A 173 14.38 -6.85 9.95
C GLY A 173 15.55 -5.97 9.51
N TRP A 174 16.76 -6.54 9.40
CA TRP A 174 17.95 -5.90 8.87
C TRP A 174 18.38 -6.57 7.57
N PHE A 175 18.72 -5.78 6.56
CA PHE A 175 19.07 -6.25 5.23
C PHE A 175 20.34 -5.54 4.75
N PRO A 176 21.54 -6.04 5.11
CA PRO A 176 22.80 -5.52 4.61
C PRO A 176 23.13 -6.08 3.22
N ALA A 177 23.79 -5.28 2.38
CA ALA A 177 24.36 -5.73 1.12
C ALA A 177 25.66 -4.95 0.83
N VAL A 178 26.66 -5.65 0.30
CA VAL A 178 27.94 -5.08 -0.12
C VAL A 178 28.34 -5.67 -1.46
N SER A 179 28.84 -4.83 -2.36
CA SER A 179 29.40 -5.27 -3.64
C SER A 179 30.68 -4.50 -3.95
N VAL A 180 31.62 -5.18 -4.60
CA VAL A 180 32.86 -4.61 -5.11
C VAL A 180 33.01 -4.95 -6.58
N GLY A 181 33.56 -4.04 -7.36
CA GLY A 181 33.80 -4.21 -8.79
C GLY A 181 35.16 -3.66 -9.21
N TRP A 182 35.81 -4.34 -10.15
CA TRP A 182 37.04 -3.90 -10.77
C TRP A 182 36.92 -3.99 -12.30
N ARG A 183 37.18 -2.87 -12.97
CA ARG A 183 37.21 -2.81 -14.44
C ARG A 183 38.61 -3.01 -14.93
N ILE A 184 38.96 -4.25 -15.27
CA ILE A 184 40.30 -4.66 -15.72
C ILE A 184 40.72 -4.01 -17.03
N ASN A 185 39.77 -3.71 -17.92
CA ASN A 185 40.00 -3.08 -19.22
C ASN A 185 40.40 -1.59 -19.19
N LYS A 186 40.49 -1.01 -17.99
CA LYS A 186 40.93 0.36 -17.75
C LYS A 186 42.28 0.47 -17.04
N GLU A 187 43.11 -0.58 -17.06
CA GLU A 187 44.50 -0.54 -16.59
C GLU A 187 45.46 0.12 -17.57
#